data_d7605014efb353f8dc38de8a047cc934
#
_entry.id   d7605014efb353f8dc38de8a047cc934
#
_cell.length_a   1.000
_cell.length_b   1.000
_cell.length_c   1.000
_cell.angle_alpha   90.00
_cell.angle_beta   90.00
_cell.angle_gamma   90.00
#
_symmetry.space_group_name_H-M   'P 1'
#
loop_
_entity.id
_entity.type
_entity.pdbx_description
1 polymer ?
#
loop_
_entity_poly.entity_id
_entity_poly.type
_entity_poly.pdbx_seq_one_letter_code
_entity_poly.pdbx_strand_id
1 'polypeptide(L)'
;MSDTASQQHNPAQLYCLPDGKALVLRTCNAELQAHGGFQWPESGPVSCPDWDPKPKCGNGLHGLLWGQGDGDLVSWNAEAKWMVVEVEAAACVELSGKVKFPSGTVIFCGDRLGATALVAQHAPAGTSIVGGTATAGTWGTATAGYSGTATAGDRGTATAGDSGTATAGDRGTATAGYSGTATAGDRGTATAGDEGTATAGDRGTATAGTWGTATAGDRGT
;
A
#
# COMPACT_ATOMS: atom_id res chain seq x y z
N MET A 1 -34.56 17.55 20.88
CA MET A 1 -34.16 17.58 19.47
C MET A 1 -32.67 17.85 19.47
N SER A 2 -31.87 16.81 19.48
CA SER A 2 -30.41 16.89 19.49
C SER A 2 -29.92 16.58 18.07
N ASP A 3 -29.44 17.63 17.44
CA ASP A 3 -28.81 17.58 16.12
C ASP A 3 -27.48 16.81 16.24
N THR A 4 -27.46 15.56 15.81
CA THR A 4 -26.24 14.79 15.61
C THR A 4 -25.72 15.12 14.21
N ALA A 5 -25.00 16.23 14.09
CA ALA A 5 -24.28 16.54 12.87
C ALA A 5 -23.20 15.49 12.66
N SER A 6 -23.42 14.61 11.69
CA SER A 6 -22.40 13.74 11.11
C SER A 6 -21.25 14.63 10.60
N GLN A 7 -20.14 14.66 11.31
CA GLN A 7 -18.91 15.29 10.80
C GLN A 7 -18.40 14.42 9.64
N GLN A 8 -18.85 14.74 8.43
CA GLN A 8 -18.21 14.28 7.22
C GLN A 8 -16.77 14.81 7.25
N HIS A 9 -15.81 13.92 7.39
CA HIS A 9 -14.40 14.22 7.33
C HIS A 9 -14.10 14.83 5.94
N ASN A 10 -13.88 16.14 5.90
CA ASN A 10 -13.50 16.84 4.68
C ASN A 10 -12.06 16.44 4.32
N PRO A 11 -11.81 15.77 3.18
CA PRO A 11 -10.47 15.34 2.79
C PRO A 11 -9.47 16.48 2.50
N ALA A 12 -9.92 17.74 2.62
CA ALA A 12 -9.09 18.93 2.38
C ALA A 12 -8.41 19.47 3.65
N GLN A 13 -8.65 18.90 4.83
CA GLN A 13 -7.94 19.31 6.03
C GLN A 13 -6.62 18.54 6.08
N LEU A 14 -5.49 19.24 5.85
CA LEU A 14 -4.14 18.70 5.98
C LEU A 14 -4.00 18.11 7.39
N TYR A 15 -4.05 16.78 7.49
CA TYR A 15 -3.73 16.09 8.74
C TYR A 15 -2.24 16.28 9.03
N CYS A 16 -1.89 16.75 10.22
CA CYS A 16 -0.51 16.90 10.65
C CYS A 16 -0.19 15.81 11.67
N LEU A 17 0.71 14.90 11.29
CA LEU A 17 1.13 13.81 12.16
C LEU A 17 2.04 14.36 13.27
N PRO A 18 1.71 14.19 14.56
CA PRO A 18 2.55 14.62 15.65
C PRO A 18 3.88 13.85 15.74
N ASP A 19 4.90 14.47 16.35
CA ASP A 19 6.19 13.83 16.59
C ASP A 19 6.04 12.56 17.45
N GLY A 20 6.80 11.52 17.12
CA GLY A 20 6.75 10.23 17.80
C GLY A 20 5.59 9.33 17.40
N LYS A 21 4.68 9.82 16.57
CA LYS A 21 3.58 9.04 16.02
C LYS A 21 3.94 8.36 14.71
N ALA A 22 3.19 7.31 14.41
CA ALA A 22 3.24 6.60 13.13
C ALA A 22 1.83 6.25 12.68
N LEU A 23 1.68 5.92 11.40
CA LEU A 23 0.42 5.49 10.82
C LEU A 23 0.43 3.98 10.55
N VAL A 24 -0.63 3.33 10.93
CA VAL A 24 -0.86 1.90 10.67
C VAL A 24 -2.06 1.77 9.74
N LEU A 25 -1.84 1.10 8.60
CA LEU A 25 -2.87 0.75 7.63
C LEU A 25 -3.48 -0.61 8.00
N ARG A 26 -4.79 -0.74 7.90
CA ARG A 26 -5.48 -2.00 8.11
C ARG A 26 -6.83 -2.05 7.39
N THR A 27 -7.45 -3.23 7.35
CA THR A 27 -8.82 -3.41 6.85
C THR A 27 -9.72 -4.07 7.90
N CYS A 28 -11.02 -3.82 7.75
CA CYS A 28 -12.10 -4.47 8.46
C CYS A 28 -13.20 -4.88 7.45
N ASN A 29 -14.17 -5.67 7.88
CA ASN A 29 -15.38 -5.88 7.09
C ASN A 29 -16.26 -4.62 7.04
N ALA A 30 -17.40 -4.68 6.33
CA ALA A 30 -18.33 -3.56 6.20
C ALA A 30 -18.90 -3.06 7.55
N GLU A 31 -19.02 -3.97 8.52
CA GLU A 31 -19.53 -3.71 9.88
C GLU A 31 -18.41 -3.25 10.85
N LEU A 32 -17.21 -2.96 10.36
CA LEU A 32 -16.03 -2.56 11.12
C LEU A 32 -15.53 -3.64 12.09
N GLN A 33 -15.75 -4.91 11.78
CA GLN A 33 -15.26 -6.01 12.58
C GLN A 33 -13.96 -6.56 11.99
N ALA A 34 -13.01 -6.85 12.89
CA ALA A 34 -11.79 -7.56 12.58
C ALA A 34 -11.97 -9.08 12.75
N HIS A 35 -10.97 -9.84 12.32
CA HIS A 35 -10.86 -11.25 12.64
C HIS A 35 -10.97 -11.46 14.16
N GLY A 36 -11.78 -12.44 14.59
CA GLY A 36 -12.07 -12.68 16.01
C GLY A 36 -13.17 -11.81 16.60
N GLY A 37 -13.87 -11.00 15.77
CA GLY A 37 -15.06 -10.23 16.20
C GLY A 37 -14.76 -8.93 16.94
N PHE A 38 -13.49 -8.49 16.99
CA PHE A 38 -13.18 -7.20 17.60
C PHE A 38 -13.82 -6.06 16.79
N GLN A 39 -14.62 -5.23 17.48
CA GLN A 39 -15.31 -4.10 16.89
C GLN A 39 -14.41 -2.86 16.89
N TRP A 40 -14.12 -2.33 15.71
CA TRP A 40 -13.38 -1.09 15.54
C TRP A 40 -14.32 0.12 15.55
N PRO A 41 -13.90 1.25 16.11
CA PRO A 41 -14.61 2.49 15.89
C PRO A 41 -14.39 3.00 14.45
N GLU A 42 -15.36 3.69 13.90
CA GLU A 42 -15.20 4.38 12.59
C GLU A 42 -14.20 5.54 12.69
N SER A 43 -14.12 6.19 13.86
CA SER A 43 -13.16 7.25 14.18
C SER A 43 -12.90 7.33 15.68
N GLY A 44 -11.79 7.94 16.09
CA GLY A 44 -11.45 8.16 17.50
C GLY A 44 -10.65 7.04 18.15
N PRO A 45 -10.53 7.04 19.47
CA PRO A 45 -9.61 6.18 20.19
C PRO A 45 -10.02 4.71 20.13
N VAL A 46 -9.01 3.84 20.05
CA VAL A 46 -9.15 2.40 20.13
C VAL A 46 -8.05 1.81 21.01
N SER A 47 -8.38 0.82 21.82
CA SER A 47 -7.42 0.11 22.67
C SER A 47 -7.67 -1.39 22.66
N CYS A 48 -6.58 -2.13 22.78
CA CYS A 48 -6.61 -3.58 22.91
C CYS A 48 -6.95 -3.97 24.34
N PRO A 49 -7.93 -4.83 24.59
CA PRO A 49 -8.30 -5.24 25.95
C PRO A 49 -7.33 -6.23 26.59
N ASP A 50 -6.49 -6.90 25.79
CA ASP A 50 -5.65 -8.03 26.20
C ASP A 50 -4.18 -7.86 25.78
N TRP A 51 -3.66 -6.65 25.80
CA TRP A 51 -2.31 -6.33 25.35
C TRP A 51 -1.20 -7.16 26.00
N ASP A 52 -0.36 -7.79 25.18
CA ASP A 52 0.91 -8.43 25.56
C ASP A 52 2.04 -7.94 24.62
N PRO A 53 3.10 -7.29 25.12
CA PRO A 53 4.18 -6.75 24.29
C PRO A 53 5.13 -7.81 23.70
N LYS A 54 4.94 -9.09 23.97
CA LYS A 54 5.79 -10.14 23.38
C LYS A 54 5.64 -10.18 21.87
N PRO A 55 6.72 -10.40 21.09
CA PRO A 55 6.68 -10.44 19.62
C PRO A 55 6.04 -11.75 19.12
N LYS A 56 4.79 -11.96 19.45
CA LYS A 56 3.96 -13.11 19.08
C LYS A 56 2.60 -12.61 18.59
N CYS A 57 2.05 -13.23 17.57
CA CYS A 57 0.72 -12.91 17.05
C CYS A 57 -0.36 -13.14 18.12
N GLY A 58 -1.38 -12.29 18.13
CA GLY A 58 -2.44 -12.24 19.15
C GLY A 58 -2.16 -11.16 20.20
N ASN A 59 -3.13 -10.92 21.09
CA ASN A 59 -3.04 -9.99 22.22
C ASN A 59 -2.50 -8.61 21.79
N GLY A 60 -3.26 -7.89 20.99
CA GLY A 60 -2.92 -6.59 20.43
C GLY A 60 -3.75 -6.22 19.22
N LEU A 61 -3.78 -4.95 18.88
CA LEU A 61 -4.30 -4.46 17.60
C LEU A 61 -3.23 -4.64 16.53
N HIS A 62 -3.60 -5.05 15.33
CA HIS A 62 -2.67 -5.38 14.26
C HIS A 62 -2.90 -4.55 13.01
N GLY A 63 -1.84 -4.30 12.24
CA GLY A 63 -1.90 -3.68 10.93
C GLY A 63 -0.51 -3.54 10.30
N LEU A 64 -0.43 -2.78 9.22
CA LEU A 64 0.77 -2.55 8.42
C LEU A 64 1.35 -1.18 8.78
N LEU A 65 2.49 -1.14 9.46
CA LEU A 65 3.17 0.11 9.82
C LEU A 65 3.58 0.85 8.54
N TRP A 66 3.16 2.10 8.41
CA TRP A 66 3.32 2.89 7.18
C TRP A 66 2.74 2.22 5.93
N GLY A 67 1.77 1.32 6.11
CA GLY A 67 1.21 0.54 5.01
C GLY A 67 2.16 -0.51 4.42
N GLN A 68 3.33 -0.75 5.02
CA GLN A 68 4.30 -1.74 4.57
C GLN A 68 4.05 -3.10 5.22
N GLY A 69 4.22 -4.17 4.46
CA GLY A 69 4.13 -5.53 4.98
C GLY A 69 3.50 -6.50 3.99
N ASP A 70 2.92 -7.54 4.54
CA ASP A 70 2.29 -8.61 3.78
C ASP A 70 0.88 -8.20 3.34
N GLY A 71 0.68 -8.11 2.02
CA GLY A 71 -0.59 -7.74 1.41
C GLY A 71 -1.70 -8.77 1.59
N ASP A 72 -1.38 -10.01 1.92
CA ASP A 72 -2.37 -11.05 2.22
C ASP A 72 -3.03 -10.85 3.60
N LEU A 73 -2.49 -9.93 4.42
CA LEU A 73 -3.06 -9.58 5.73
C LEU A 73 -4.15 -8.51 5.65
N VAL A 74 -4.39 -7.92 4.49
CA VAL A 74 -5.49 -6.98 4.24
C VAL A 74 -6.59 -7.63 3.42
N SER A 75 -7.82 -7.18 3.61
CA SER A 75 -8.96 -7.66 2.82
C SER A 75 -9.05 -6.89 1.51
N TRP A 76 -9.09 -7.61 0.39
CA TRP A 76 -9.29 -7.06 -0.96
C TRP A 76 -10.76 -7.10 -1.40
N ASN A 77 -11.68 -7.48 -0.50
CA ASN A 77 -13.12 -7.44 -0.77
C ASN A 77 -13.54 -5.99 -1.08
N ALA A 78 -14.44 -5.81 -2.06
CA ALA A 78 -14.96 -4.50 -2.44
C ALA A 78 -15.66 -3.75 -1.29
N GLU A 79 -16.25 -4.48 -0.35
CA GLU A 79 -16.93 -3.93 0.83
C GLU A 79 -16.00 -3.68 2.02
N ALA A 80 -14.72 -4.06 1.92
CA ALA A 80 -13.78 -3.86 3.00
C ALA A 80 -13.56 -2.38 3.30
N LYS A 81 -13.59 -2.03 4.58
CA LYS A 81 -13.23 -0.69 5.05
C LYS A 81 -11.72 -0.63 5.28
N TRP A 82 -11.09 0.33 4.66
CA TRP A 82 -9.69 0.65 4.83
C TRP A 82 -9.54 1.73 5.89
N MET A 83 -8.71 1.48 6.87
CA MET A 83 -8.56 2.33 8.04
C MET A 83 -7.12 2.77 8.20
N VAL A 84 -6.94 4.00 8.65
CA VAL A 84 -5.63 4.52 9.09
C VAL A 84 -5.73 4.82 10.59
N VAL A 85 -4.81 4.23 11.33
CA VAL A 85 -4.73 4.38 12.79
C VAL A 85 -3.43 5.10 13.13
N GLU A 86 -3.54 6.24 13.82
CA GLU A 86 -2.40 6.91 14.45
C GLU A 86 -2.02 6.15 15.71
N VAL A 87 -0.74 5.83 15.86
CA VAL A 87 -0.20 5.07 16.98
C VAL A 87 1.07 5.70 17.53
N GLU A 88 1.44 5.38 18.78
CA GLU A 88 2.79 5.65 19.26
C GLU A 88 3.79 4.73 18.56
N ALA A 89 4.72 5.30 17.80
CA ALA A 89 5.69 4.51 17.05
C ALA A 89 6.50 3.56 17.94
N ALA A 90 6.93 4.06 19.11
CA ALA A 90 7.70 3.29 20.08
C ALA A 90 6.90 2.14 20.77
N ALA A 91 5.57 2.16 20.67
CA ALA A 91 4.71 1.11 21.23
C ALA A 91 4.42 -0.02 20.23
N CYS A 92 4.84 0.13 18.99
CA CYS A 92 4.67 -0.90 17.95
C CYS A 92 5.66 -2.05 18.19
N VAL A 93 5.14 -3.27 18.13
CA VAL A 93 5.93 -4.50 18.17
C VAL A 93 5.91 -5.13 16.78
N GLU A 94 7.06 -5.28 16.16
CA GLU A 94 7.19 -5.91 14.86
C GLU A 94 6.92 -7.42 14.92
N LEU A 95 6.19 -7.89 13.92
CA LEU A 95 5.90 -9.28 13.64
C LEU A 95 6.27 -9.55 12.17
N SER A 96 6.20 -10.81 11.75
CA SER A 96 6.42 -11.13 10.34
C SER A 96 5.34 -10.48 9.46
N GLY A 97 5.74 -9.50 8.65
CA GLY A 97 4.86 -8.82 7.67
C GLY A 97 3.82 -7.86 8.24
N LYS A 98 3.79 -7.59 9.55
CA LYS A 98 2.87 -6.65 10.22
C LYS A 98 3.43 -6.18 11.56
N VAL A 99 2.74 -5.23 12.16
CA VAL A 99 2.98 -4.82 13.56
C VAL A 99 1.77 -5.10 14.43
N LYS A 100 1.99 -5.14 15.74
CA LYS A 100 0.94 -5.03 16.74
C LYS A 100 1.21 -3.86 17.69
N PHE A 101 0.13 -3.32 18.26
CA PHE A 101 0.18 -2.14 19.13
C PHE A 101 -0.94 -2.17 20.16
N PRO A 102 -0.78 -1.49 21.35
CA PRO A 102 -1.75 -1.52 22.44
C PRO A 102 -2.98 -0.65 22.18
N SER A 103 -2.78 0.52 21.58
CA SER A 103 -3.83 1.53 21.38
C SER A 103 -3.46 2.51 20.28
N GLY A 104 -4.44 3.24 19.78
CA GLY A 104 -4.27 4.27 18.79
C GLY A 104 -5.54 5.10 18.60
N THR A 105 -5.53 5.95 17.59
CA THR A 105 -6.69 6.75 17.18
C THR A 105 -7.00 6.45 15.71
N VAL A 106 -8.20 6.01 15.41
CA VAL A 106 -8.67 5.88 14.02
C VAL A 106 -8.88 7.28 13.47
N ILE A 107 -8.06 7.68 12.50
CA ILE A 107 -8.07 9.00 11.87
C ILE A 107 -8.69 8.98 10.48
N PHE A 108 -8.86 7.81 9.90
CA PHE A 108 -9.53 7.59 8.62
C PHE A 108 -10.18 6.21 8.60
N CYS A 109 -11.40 6.16 8.04
CA CYS A 109 -12.11 4.92 7.72
C CYS A 109 -12.87 5.15 6.41
N GLY A 110 -12.58 4.38 5.37
CA GLY A 110 -13.19 4.58 4.06
C GLY A 110 -12.68 3.60 3.01
N ASP A 111 -12.40 4.13 1.83
CA ASP A 111 -11.88 3.35 0.71
C ASP A 111 -10.34 3.20 0.74
N ARG A 112 -9.84 2.33 -0.12
CA ARG A 112 -8.41 2.05 -0.26
C ARG A 112 -7.63 3.29 -0.68
N LEU A 113 -8.12 4.04 -1.66
CA LEU A 113 -7.38 5.17 -2.22
C LEU A 113 -7.18 6.28 -1.19
N GLY A 114 -8.21 6.62 -0.44
CA GLY A 114 -8.14 7.61 0.64
C GLY A 114 -7.18 7.17 1.76
N ALA A 115 -7.28 5.92 2.20
CA ALA A 115 -6.41 5.39 3.25
C ALA A 115 -4.93 5.39 2.83
N THR A 116 -4.62 4.84 1.66
CA THR A 116 -3.23 4.76 1.18
C THR A 116 -2.65 6.12 0.83
N ALA A 117 -3.46 7.05 0.32
CA ALA A 117 -3.03 8.42 0.07
C ALA A 117 -2.69 9.17 1.37
N LEU A 118 -3.49 8.99 2.43
CA LEU A 118 -3.19 9.58 3.73
C LEU A 118 -1.89 9.03 4.32
N VAL A 119 -1.68 7.71 4.26
CA VAL A 119 -0.41 7.11 4.71
C VAL A 119 0.76 7.64 3.89
N ALA A 120 0.64 7.75 2.56
CA ALA A 120 1.70 8.23 1.68
C ALA A 120 2.16 9.66 1.95
N GLN A 121 1.28 10.53 2.48
CA GLN A 121 1.62 11.90 2.85
C GLN A 121 2.59 11.99 4.03
N HIS A 122 2.62 10.98 4.90
CA HIS A 122 3.37 10.98 6.16
C HIS A 122 4.43 9.89 6.24
N ALA A 123 4.36 8.88 5.38
CA ALA A 123 5.31 7.78 5.38
C ALA A 123 6.71 8.26 4.98
N PRO A 124 7.76 7.62 5.50
CA PRO A 124 9.14 7.86 5.06
C PRO A 124 9.26 7.76 3.53
N ALA A 125 10.13 8.58 2.93
CA ALA A 125 10.34 8.59 1.48
C ALA A 125 10.75 7.18 0.99
N GLY A 126 10.17 6.74 -0.11
CA GLY A 126 10.43 5.41 -0.68
C GLY A 126 9.66 4.25 -0.03
N THR A 127 8.71 4.56 0.86
CA THR A 127 7.84 3.54 1.47
C THR A 127 7.00 2.82 0.43
N SER A 128 7.06 1.49 0.45
CA SER A 128 6.28 0.59 -0.43
C SER A 128 4.93 0.28 0.20
N ILE A 129 3.91 1.07 -0.13
CA ILE A 129 2.58 0.97 0.50
C ILE A 129 1.73 -0.08 -0.21
N VAL A 130 1.22 -1.05 0.54
CA VAL A 130 0.26 -2.08 0.08
C VAL A 130 -1.00 -1.40 -0.46
N GLY A 131 -1.39 -1.73 -1.70
CA GLY A 131 -2.54 -1.12 -2.38
C GLY A 131 -2.36 0.36 -2.73
N GLY A 132 -1.19 0.94 -2.49
CA GLY A 132 -0.92 2.36 -2.71
C GLY A 132 -0.65 2.72 -4.17
N THR A 133 -0.70 4.02 -4.45
CA THR A 133 -0.30 4.58 -5.75
C THR A 133 0.89 5.52 -5.55
N ALA A 134 1.94 5.31 -6.35
CA ALA A 134 3.12 6.16 -6.38
C ALA A 134 3.33 6.72 -7.79
N THR A 135 3.64 8.02 -7.88
CA THR A 135 3.91 8.66 -9.18
C THR A 135 5.19 9.48 -9.09
N ALA A 136 6.03 9.36 -10.08
CA ALA A 136 7.24 10.15 -10.24
C ALA A 136 7.34 10.71 -11.67
N GLY A 137 7.96 11.86 -11.81
CA GLY A 137 8.20 12.47 -13.13
C GLY A 137 9.36 11.83 -13.89
N THR A 138 9.81 12.54 -14.93
CA THR A 138 10.99 12.16 -15.72
C THR A 138 12.22 12.02 -14.81
N TRP A 139 13.00 10.93 -14.98
CA TRP A 139 14.13 10.55 -14.13
C TRP A 139 13.77 10.21 -12.68
N GLY A 140 12.48 10.17 -12.35
CA GLY A 140 12.00 9.88 -10.99
C GLY A 140 11.90 8.40 -10.68
N THR A 141 11.77 8.08 -9.40
CA THR A 141 11.52 6.72 -8.91
C THR A 141 10.16 6.67 -8.21
N ALA A 142 9.31 5.76 -8.63
CA ALA A 142 8.02 5.46 -8.00
C ALA A 142 8.03 4.03 -7.48
N THR A 143 7.64 3.84 -6.22
CA THR A 143 7.57 2.51 -5.61
C THR A 143 6.21 2.30 -4.95
N ALA A 144 5.54 1.22 -5.28
CA ALA A 144 4.29 0.79 -4.67
C ALA A 144 4.41 -0.65 -4.16
N GLY A 145 3.63 -1.01 -3.17
CA GLY A 145 3.66 -2.34 -2.57
C GLY A 145 2.79 -3.36 -3.31
N TYR A 146 2.43 -4.42 -2.60
CA TYR A 146 1.50 -5.47 -3.04
C TYR A 146 0.22 -4.84 -3.61
N SER A 147 -0.23 -5.31 -4.78
CA SER A 147 -1.40 -4.80 -5.51
C SER A 147 -1.40 -3.26 -5.69
N GLY A 148 -0.25 -2.62 -5.60
CA GLY A 148 -0.09 -1.19 -5.77
C GLY A 148 0.18 -0.80 -7.23
N THR A 149 0.11 0.49 -7.50
CA THR A 149 0.40 1.06 -8.83
C THR A 149 1.56 2.03 -8.74
N ALA A 150 2.62 1.80 -9.49
CA ALA A 150 3.77 2.69 -9.62
C ALA A 150 3.87 3.23 -11.03
N THR A 151 3.96 4.56 -11.18
CA THR A 151 4.10 5.21 -12.48
C THR A 151 5.30 6.16 -12.46
N ALA A 152 6.24 6.00 -13.36
CA ALA A 152 7.36 6.91 -13.55
C ALA A 152 7.38 7.44 -14.99
N GLY A 153 7.86 8.67 -15.16
CA GLY A 153 8.01 9.28 -16.49
C GLY A 153 9.19 8.70 -17.26
N ASP A 154 9.58 9.39 -18.35
CA ASP A 154 10.70 8.99 -19.18
C ASP A 154 12.00 8.85 -18.40
N ARG A 155 12.77 7.82 -18.69
CA ARG A 155 14.02 7.50 -17.97
C ARG A 155 13.84 7.31 -16.47
N GLY A 156 12.60 7.13 -16.03
CA GLY A 156 12.24 6.87 -14.64
C GLY A 156 12.26 5.38 -14.32
N THR A 157 12.15 5.08 -13.04
CA THR A 157 12.02 3.72 -12.53
C THR A 157 10.71 3.55 -11.80
N ALA A 158 9.90 2.59 -12.22
CA ALA A 158 8.67 2.21 -11.55
C ALA A 158 8.80 0.79 -10.99
N THR A 159 8.51 0.61 -9.71
CA THR A 159 8.53 -0.70 -9.06
C THR A 159 7.21 -0.94 -8.34
N ALA A 160 6.56 -2.05 -8.62
CA ALA A 160 5.37 -2.51 -7.92
C ALA A 160 5.62 -3.91 -7.34
N GLY A 161 4.98 -4.21 -6.22
CA GLY A 161 5.05 -5.53 -5.60
C GLY A 161 4.22 -6.58 -6.34
N ASP A 162 3.98 -7.72 -5.70
CA ASP A 162 3.17 -8.80 -6.26
C ASP A 162 1.76 -8.32 -6.58
N SER A 163 1.16 -8.85 -7.63
CA SER A 163 -0.12 -8.44 -8.19
C SER A 163 -0.21 -6.93 -8.51
N GLY A 164 0.91 -6.22 -8.52
CA GLY A 164 0.98 -4.79 -8.76
C GLY A 164 1.17 -4.41 -10.22
N THR A 165 1.04 -3.13 -10.51
CA THR A 165 1.24 -2.56 -11.86
C THR A 165 2.37 -1.54 -11.82
N ALA A 166 3.39 -1.72 -12.64
CA ALA A 166 4.50 -0.79 -12.83
C ALA A 166 4.50 -0.24 -14.24
N THR A 167 4.52 1.08 -14.41
CA THR A 167 4.59 1.74 -15.71
C THR A 167 5.72 2.76 -15.74
N ALA A 168 6.61 2.66 -16.71
CA ALA A 168 7.67 3.64 -16.94
C ALA A 168 7.60 4.18 -18.37
N GLY A 169 8.00 5.43 -18.59
CA GLY A 169 8.06 6.05 -19.89
C GLY A 169 9.22 5.52 -20.76
N ASP A 170 9.56 6.26 -21.82
CA ASP A 170 10.63 5.89 -22.76
C ASP A 170 11.98 5.81 -22.05
N ARG A 171 12.76 4.77 -22.38
CA ARG A 171 14.05 4.48 -21.75
C ARG A 171 13.97 4.29 -20.23
N GLY A 172 12.76 4.08 -19.73
CA GLY A 172 12.49 3.81 -18.32
C GLY A 172 12.61 2.33 -17.97
N THR A 173 12.55 2.03 -16.70
CA THR A 173 12.54 0.68 -16.16
C THR A 173 11.25 0.45 -15.37
N ALA A 174 10.51 -0.58 -15.72
CA ALA A 174 9.33 -1.02 -15.00
C ALA A 174 9.57 -2.43 -14.43
N THR A 175 9.32 -2.61 -13.14
CA THR A 175 9.43 -3.92 -12.48
C THR A 175 8.18 -4.21 -11.67
N ALA A 176 7.57 -5.38 -11.87
CA ALA A 176 6.45 -5.86 -11.09
C ALA A 176 6.76 -7.25 -10.53
N GLY A 177 6.18 -7.60 -9.39
CA GLY A 177 6.38 -8.88 -8.72
C GLY A 177 5.57 -10.02 -9.35
N TYR A 178 5.31 -11.09 -8.57
CA TYR A 178 4.49 -12.24 -8.92
C TYR A 178 3.10 -11.81 -9.44
N SER A 179 2.61 -12.41 -10.51
CA SER A 179 1.32 -12.05 -11.15
C SER A 179 1.16 -10.56 -11.45
N GLY A 180 2.24 -9.78 -11.48
CA GLY A 180 2.22 -8.35 -11.71
C GLY A 180 2.31 -7.97 -13.18
N THR A 181 2.05 -6.71 -13.47
CA THR A 181 2.15 -6.14 -14.83
C THR A 181 3.22 -5.07 -14.87
N ALA A 182 4.21 -5.20 -15.75
CA ALA A 182 5.25 -4.22 -16.00
C ALA A 182 5.17 -3.69 -17.43
N THR A 183 5.12 -2.36 -17.61
CA THR A 183 5.08 -1.72 -18.92
C THR A 183 6.16 -0.64 -19.00
N ALA A 184 6.99 -0.68 -20.01
CA ALA A 184 7.99 0.35 -20.31
C ALA A 184 7.82 0.86 -21.74
N GLY A 185 8.14 2.13 -21.98
CA GLY A 185 8.11 2.74 -23.31
C GLY A 185 9.25 2.27 -24.22
N ASP A 186 9.49 3.02 -25.32
CA ASP A 186 10.53 2.70 -26.29
C ASP A 186 11.93 2.68 -25.65
N ARG A 187 12.72 1.68 -26.01
CA ARG A 187 14.07 1.44 -25.46
C ARG A 187 14.07 1.29 -23.92
N GLY A 188 12.90 1.02 -23.34
CA GLY A 188 12.73 0.74 -21.93
C GLY A 188 12.95 -0.73 -21.59
N THR A 189 12.96 -1.02 -20.30
CA THR A 189 13.05 -2.38 -19.78
C THR A 189 11.81 -2.66 -18.92
N ALA A 190 11.10 -3.74 -19.24
CA ALA A 190 9.99 -4.22 -18.45
C ALA A 190 10.31 -5.61 -17.90
N THR A 191 10.15 -5.80 -16.58
CA THR A 191 10.36 -7.08 -15.92
C THR A 191 9.17 -7.41 -15.04
N ALA A 192 8.60 -8.59 -15.22
CA ALA A 192 7.55 -9.12 -14.37
C ALA A 192 7.99 -10.46 -13.76
N GLY A 193 7.51 -10.78 -12.58
CA GLY A 193 7.77 -12.06 -11.92
C GLY A 193 7.03 -13.22 -12.57
N ASP A 194 6.98 -14.37 -11.87
CA ASP A 194 6.24 -15.55 -12.33
C ASP A 194 4.75 -15.21 -12.50
N GLU A 195 4.10 -15.82 -13.48
CA GLU A 195 2.71 -15.54 -13.88
C GLU A 195 2.44 -14.08 -14.28
N GLY A 196 3.47 -13.23 -14.36
CA GLY A 196 3.34 -11.82 -14.67
C GLY A 196 3.34 -11.50 -16.15
N THR A 197 3.04 -10.25 -16.48
CA THR A 197 3.05 -9.73 -17.85
C THR A 197 4.06 -8.58 -17.96
N ALA A 198 5.02 -8.69 -18.89
CA ALA A 198 5.99 -7.65 -19.20
C ALA A 198 5.80 -7.15 -20.62
N THR A 199 5.69 -5.83 -20.81
CA THR A 199 5.56 -5.21 -22.14
C THR A 199 6.57 -4.07 -22.27
N ALA A 200 7.38 -4.09 -23.32
CA ALA A 200 8.29 -3.01 -23.67
C ALA A 200 8.01 -2.51 -25.09
N GLY A 201 8.26 -1.23 -25.35
CA GLY A 201 8.12 -0.62 -26.67
C GLY A 201 9.24 -1.03 -27.64
N ASP A 202 9.38 -0.30 -28.75
CA ASP A 202 10.38 -0.58 -29.78
C ASP A 202 11.80 -0.52 -29.23
N ARG A 203 12.63 -1.51 -29.60
CA ARG A 203 14.01 -1.65 -29.12
C ARG A 203 14.12 -1.78 -27.59
N GLY A 204 12.98 -2.11 -26.93
CA GLY A 204 12.91 -2.38 -25.51
C GLY A 204 13.25 -3.84 -25.18
N THR A 205 13.36 -4.12 -23.91
CA THR A 205 13.57 -5.47 -23.38
C THR A 205 12.39 -5.83 -22.48
N ALA A 206 11.75 -6.96 -22.72
CA ALA A 206 10.69 -7.49 -21.89
C ALA A 206 11.08 -8.86 -21.33
N THR A 207 10.96 -9.04 -20.02
CA THR A 207 11.27 -10.30 -19.34
C THR A 207 10.11 -10.65 -18.40
N ALA A 208 9.63 -11.87 -18.48
CA ALA A 208 8.66 -12.42 -17.53
C ALA A 208 9.20 -13.73 -16.94
N GLY A 209 8.77 -14.04 -15.73
CA GLY A 209 9.15 -15.29 -15.05
C GLY A 209 8.38 -16.49 -15.60
N THR A 210 8.38 -17.60 -14.85
CA THR A 210 7.72 -18.86 -15.18
C THR A 210 6.23 -18.63 -15.39
N TRP A 211 5.67 -19.20 -16.49
CA TRP A 211 4.28 -19.02 -16.90
C TRP A 211 3.86 -17.55 -17.18
N GLY A 212 4.81 -16.63 -17.24
CA GLY A 212 4.55 -15.24 -17.57
C GLY A 212 4.52 -14.97 -19.07
N THR A 213 4.11 -13.76 -19.43
CA THR A 213 4.09 -13.27 -20.82
C THR A 213 5.05 -12.10 -20.99
N ALA A 214 5.98 -12.18 -21.95
CA ALA A 214 6.87 -11.10 -22.32
C ALA A 214 6.61 -10.66 -23.77
N THR A 215 6.42 -9.35 -23.99
CA THR A 215 6.19 -8.77 -25.32
C THR A 215 7.09 -7.54 -25.50
N ALA A 216 7.88 -7.52 -26.56
CA ALA A 216 8.65 -6.35 -26.96
C ALA A 216 8.23 -5.89 -28.37
N GLY A 217 8.33 -4.58 -28.65
CA GLY A 217 8.04 -4.02 -29.96
C GLY A 217 9.14 -4.33 -30.99
N ASP A 218 9.13 -3.62 -32.13
CA ASP A 218 10.06 -3.83 -33.23
C ASP A 218 11.53 -3.71 -32.77
N ARG A 219 12.36 -4.71 -33.14
CA ARG A 219 13.78 -4.81 -32.74
C ARG A 219 14.00 -4.87 -31.20
N GLY A 220 12.94 -5.23 -30.45
CA GLY A 220 13.03 -5.52 -29.01
C GLY A 220 13.42 -6.99 -28.74
N THR A 221 13.67 -7.31 -27.47
CA THR A 221 14.02 -8.64 -26.97
C THR A 221 13.23 -8.98 -25.70
#